data_b3b88229c7a946b50d0a58201abddad0
#
_entry.id   b3b88229c7a946b50d0a58201abddad0
#
_cell.length_a   1.000
_cell.length_b   1.000
_cell.length_c   1.000
_cell.angle_alpha   90.00
_cell.angle_beta   90.00
_cell.angle_gamma   90.00
#
_symmetry.space_group_name_H-M   'P 1'
#
loop_
_entity.id
_entity.type
_entity.pdbx_description
1 polymer ?
#
loop_
_entity_poly.entity_id
_entity_poly.type
_entity_poly.pdbx_seq_one_letter_code
_entity_poly.pdbx_strand_id
1 'polypeptide(L)'
;MNHENRISELTQEQTEFKRDIGVFGGVSIIGGIMIGSGIFYLGSYVLERTGMNSGLALICWIIAGLISLFGGLCYAELGTAMPKAGGRVIYLNEAFHPVVGFTAGFTDWLIGGPGSIAAVSIALMNVLQSFFDVSAFGVKAGAIVLIVALTVYNLFGVKAASMVQSLSMVAKLVPVIIVMLAALFVGSVSPDLSLESANTYAEANDTSILAMVAMAVVASLWAYEGWTNLNTVAEEIKNPKRNLPLALIIGIGGVTVLYTLFNFAIMKVLPHDEIVSMINNEDLYLGTAVAKKVLGSAGAIVVSAGMVLAMFGTANGMVLAQPRMYYAMAEEGHFFKSFAKLHPKYKVPTV
;
A
#
# COMPACT_ATOMS: atom_id res chain seq x y z
N MET A 1 -22.30 27.23 -9.97
CA MET A 1 -21.45 27.18 -11.19
C MET A 1 -22.19 26.37 -12.24
N ASN A 2 -22.20 26.77 -13.52
CA ASN A 2 -22.87 26.01 -14.58
C ASN A 2 -22.07 24.71 -14.83
N HIS A 3 -22.75 23.61 -15.18
CA HIS A 3 -22.15 22.29 -15.39
C HIS A 3 -20.99 22.30 -16.39
N GLU A 4 -21.14 23.05 -17.49
CA GLU A 4 -20.09 23.20 -18.51
C GLU A 4 -18.82 23.89 -17.97
N ASN A 5 -18.99 24.92 -17.12
CA ASN A 5 -17.86 25.60 -16.50
C ASN A 5 -17.12 24.68 -15.50
N ARG A 6 -17.87 23.81 -14.79
CA ARG A 6 -17.28 22.83 -13.87
C ARG A 6 -16.46 21.77 -14.61
N ILE A 7 -16.99 21.20 -15.70
CA ILE A 7 -16.27 20.26 -16.53
C ILE A 7 -14.99 20.91 -17.08
N SER A 8 -15.09 22.14 -17.60
CA SER A 8 -13.93 22.87 -18.11
C SER A 8 -12.86 23.06 -17.03
N GLU A 9 -13.22 23.38 -15.80
CA GLU A 9 -12.28 23.55 -14.68
C GLU A 9 -11.61 22.22 -14.28
N LEU A 10 -12.37 21.13 -14.18
CA LEU A 10 -11.85 19.80 -13.80
C LEU A 10 -10.92 19.19 -14.86
N THR A 11 -11.17 19.50 -16.14
CA THR A 11 -10.36 18.98 -17.27
C THR A 11 -9.11 19.82 -17.56
N GLN A 12 -9.02 21.05 -17.02
CA GLN A 12 -7.87 21.91 -17.21
C GLN A 12 -6.65 21.39 -16.46
N GLU A 13 -5.51 21.43 -17.15
CA GLU A 13 -4.20 21.12 -16.55
C GLU A 13 -3.61 22.29 -15.74
N GLN A 14 -4.31 23.45 -15.68
CA GLN A 14 -3.87 24.58 -14.86
C GLN A 14 -4.00 24.25 -13.37
N THR A 15 -2.96 24.55 -12.61
CA THR A 15 -2.86 24.20 -11.19
C THR A 15 -2.01 25.21 -10.43
N GLU A 16 -2.33 25.42 -9.16
CA GLU A 16 -1.50 26.14 -8.21
C GLU A 16 -0.37 25.28 -7.63
N PHE A 17 -0.47 23.95 -7.75
CA PHE A 17 0.55 23.03 -7.33
C PHE A 17 1.76 23.01 -8.27
N LYS A 18 2.89 22.53 -7.75
CA LYS A 18 4.07 22.27 -8.57
C LYS A 18 4.05 20.84 -9.13
N ARG A 19 4.10 20.70 -10.45
CA ARG A 19 4.17 19.38 -11.12
C ARG A 19 5.61 18.86 -11.08
N ASP A 20 5.96 18.15 -10.02
CA ASP A 20 7.31 17.60 -9.80
C ASP A 20 7.39 16.07 -9.78
N ILE A 21 6.24 15.37 -9.74
CA ILE A 21 6.16 13.90 -9.70
C ILE A 21 6.22 13.33 -11.12
N GLY A 22 7.30 12.61 -11.44
CA GLY A 22 7.42 11.81 -12.67
C GLY A 22 6.91 10.39 -12.50
N VAL A 23 7.06 9.54 -13.54
CA VAL A 23 6.65 8.11 -13.49
C VAL A 23 7.28 7.39 -12.31
N PHE A 24 8.60 7.51 -12.12
CA PHE A 24 9.29 6.84 -11.00
C PHE A 24 8.79 7.31 -9.63
N GLY A 25 8.54 8.62 -9.47
CA GLY A 25 7.92 9.16 -8.25
C GLY A 25 6.52 8.58 -8.02
N GLY A 26 5.70 8.46 -9.06
CA GLY A 26 4.38 7.84 -9.00
C GLY A 26 4.44 6.35 -8.62
N VAL A 27 5.31 5.58 -9.26
CA VAL A 27 5.57 4.16 -8.90
C VAL A 27 6.04 4.05 -7.45
N SER A 28 6.89 4.99 -7.00
CA SER A 28 7.39 5.01 -5.62
C SER A 28 6.30 5.36 -4.59
N ILE A 29 5.31 6.19 -4.94
CA ILE A 29 4.16 6.44 -4.09
C ILE A 29 3.32 5.17 -3.98
N ILE A 30 2.98 4.53 -5.09
CA ILE A 30 2.20 3.29 -5.12
C ILE A 30 2.90 2.20 -4.30
N GLY A 31 4.07 1.76 -4.73
CA GLY A 31 4.81 0.70 -4.06
C GLY A 31 5.26 1.10 -2.65
N GLY A 32 5.47 2.41 -2.44
CA GLY A 32 5.79 2.99 -1.14
C GLY A 32 4.67 2.80 -0.12
N ILE A 33 3.42 2.86 -0.51
CA ILE A 33 2.28 2.64 0.37
C ILE A 33 1.88 1.15 0.39
N MET A 34 1.79 0.50 -0.76
CA MET A 34 1.37 -0.91 -0.88
C MET A 34 2.35 -1.88 -0.19
N ILE A 35 3.66 -1.76 -0.47
CA ILE A 35 4.66 -2.67 0.12
C ILE A 35 4.92 -2.23 1.57
N GLY A 36 4.11 -2.70 2.48
CA GLY A 36 4.24 -2.54 3.93
C GLY A 36 4.83 -3.79 4.60
N SER A 37 4.64 -3.92 5.90
CA SER A 37 4.99 -5.15 6.65
C SER A 37 4.16 -6.36 6.23
N GLY A 38 3.01 -6.15 5.60
CA GLY A 38 2.08 -7.20 5.19
C GLY A 38 2.70 -8.28 4.30
N ILE A 39 3.71 -7.95 3.47
CA ILE A 39 4.40 -8.92 2.63
C ILE A 39 5.02 -10.09 3.43
N PHE A 40 5.39 -9.85 4.71
CA PHE A 40 6.05 -10.85 5.53
C PHE A 40 5.09 -11.78 6.29
N TYR A 41 3.80 -11.41 6.44
CA TYR A 41 2.84 -12.19 7.24
C TYR A 41 1.49 -12.45 6.57
N LEU A 42 1.04 -11.65 5.59
CA LEU A 42 -0.27 -11.86 4.97
C LEU A 42 -0.38 -13.14 4.17
N GLY A 43 0.76 -13.72 3.75
CA GLY A 43 0.79 -15.04 3.12
C GLY A 43 0.16 -16.14 3.99
N SER A 44 0.30 -16.05 5.32
CA SER A 44 -0.31 -16.98 6.26
C SER A 44 -1.84 -16.93 6.23
N TYR A 45 -2.40 -15.71 6.22
CA TYR A 45 -3.85 -15.54 6.14
C TYR A 45 -4.45 -16.01 4.81
N VAL A 46 -3.71 -15.86 3.71
CA VAL A 46 -4.15 -16.35 2.41
C VAL A 46 -4.10 -17.88 2.37
N LEU A 47 -3.03 -18.50 2.90
CA LEU A 47 -2.88 -19.95 3.00
C LEU A 47 -3.98 -20.56 3.87
N GLU A 48 -4.26 -19.98 5.04
CA GLU A 48 -5.34 -20.43 5.94
C GLU A 48 -6.70 -20.47 5.22
N ARG A 49 -7.03 -19.40 4.47
CA ARG A 49 -8.31 -19.29 3.74
C ARG A 49 -8.40 -20.18 2.51
N THR A 50 -7.27 -20.66 2.01
CA THR A 50 -7.21 -21.62 0.90
C THR A 50 -7.08 -23.07 1.35
N GLY A 51 -7.35 -23.36 2.65
CA GLY A 51 -7.18 -24.71 3.20
C GLY A 51 -5.73 -25.18 3.16
N MET A 52 -4.78 -24.29 3.36
CA MET A 52 -3.34 -24.51 3.28
C MET A 52 -2.85 -24.96 1.90
N ASN A 53 -3.66 -24.77 0.84
CA ASN A 53 -3.27 -25.13 -0.53
C ASN A 53 -2.38 -24.05 -1.15
N SER A 54 -1.14 -24.41 -1.47
CA SER A 54 -0.12 -23.50 -2.03
C SER A 54 -0.49 -22.96 -3.42
N GLY A 55 -1.01 -23.83 -4.30
CA GLY A 55 -1.39 -23.45 -5.67
C GLY A 55 -2.54 -22.44 -5.65
N LEU A 56 -3.60 -22.73 -4.88
CA LEU A 56 -4.76 -21.84 -4.75
C LEU A 56 -4.38 -20.49 -4.12
N ALA A 57 -3.49 -20.50 -3.11
CA ALA A 57 -2.99 -19.29 -2.48
C ALA A 57 -2.26 -18.37 -3.48
N LEU A 58 -1.38 -18.91 -4.33
CA LEU A 58 -0.68 -18.15 -5.38
C LEU A 58 -1.65 -17.59 -6.41
N ILE A 59 -2.65 -18.37 -6.82
CA ILE A 59 -3.72 -17.90 -7.71
C ILE A 59 -4.47 -16.72 -7.10
N CYS A 60 -4.79 -16.77 -5.80
CA CYS A 60 -5.47 -15.68 -5.10
C CYS A 60 -4.62 -14.39 -5.07
N TRP A 61 -3.29 -14.49 -4.90
CA TRP A 61 -2.40 -13.33 -5.01
C TRP A 61 -2.43 -12.70 -6.41
N ILE A 62 -2.44 -13.51 -7.46
CA ILE A 62 -2.53 -13.03 -8.85
C ILE A 62 -3.89 -12.39 -9.11
N ILE A 63 -4.98 -13.03 -8.68
CA ILE A 63 -6.36 -12.50 -8.85
C ILE A 63 -6.50 -11.15 -8.15
N ALA A 64 -6.04 -11.01 -6.90
CA ALA A 64 -6.09 -9.76 -6.17
C ALA A 64 -5.27 -8.65 -6.86
N GLY A 65 -4.11 -9.00 -7.42
CA GLY A 65 -3.30 -8.10 -8.23
C GLY A 65 -4.02 -7.65 -9.51
N LEU A 66 -4.67 -8.56 -10.22
CA LEU A 66 -5.46 -8.24 -11.41
C LEU A 66 -6.66 -7.35 -11.10
N ILE A 67 -7.40 -7.65 -10.02
CA ILE A 67 -8.51 -6.80 -9.55
C ILE A 67 -8.01 -5.39 -9.25
N SER A 68 -6.88 -5.28 -8.53
CA SER A 68 -6.26 -4.00 -8.21
C SER A 68 -5.78 -3.27 -9.47
N LEU A 69 -5.22 -3.99 -10.45
CA LEU A 69 -4.79 -3.43 -11.73
C LEU A 69 -5.99 -2.90 -12.55
N PHE A 70 -7.07 -3.65 -12.64
CA PHE A 70 -8.28 -3.18 -13.33
C PHE A 70 -8.88 -1.96 -12.65
N GLY A 71 -8.95 -1.95 -11.31
CA GLY A 71 -9.31 -0.76 -10.55
C GLY A 71 -8.38 0.42 -10.84
N GLY A 72 -7.07 0.16 -10.88
CA GLY A 72 -6.05 1.15 -11.24
C GLY A 72 -6.22 1.72 -12.63
N LEU A 73 -6.61 0.91 -13.63
CA LEU A 73 -6.89 1.36 -15.00
C LEU A 73 -8.13 2.28 -15.04
N CYS A 74 -9.19 1.95 -14.31
CA CYS A 74 -10.36 2.83 -14.20
C CYS A 74 -9.97 4.18 -13.57
N TYR A 75 -9.16 4.15 -12.52
CA TYR A 75 -8.65 5.37 -11.88
C TYR A 75 -7.64 6.13 -12.76
N ALA A 76 -6.90 5.43 -13.60
CA ALA A 76 -6.03 6.06 -14.59
C ALA A 76 -6.84 6.88 -15.60
N GLU A 77 -7.94 6.34 -16.10
CA GLU A 77 -8.84 7.03 -17.02
C GLU A 77 -9.47 8.26 -16.35
N LEU A 78 -10.07 8.08 -15.16
CA LEU A 78 -10.64 9.19 -14.40
C LEU A 78 -9.59 10.28 -14.07
N GLY A 79 -8.39 9.89 -13.66
CA GLY A 79 -7.34 10.83 -13.31
C GLY A 79 -6.70 11.53 -14.51
N THR A 80 -6.75 10.93 -15.71
CA THR A 80 -6.33 11.61 -16.94
C THR A 80 -7.39 12.55 -17.49
N ALA A 81 -8.67 12.22 -17.30
CA ALA A 81 -9.79 13.09 -17.63
C ALA A 81 -9.90 14.29 -16.66
N MET A 82 -9.68 14.05 -15.38
CA MET A 82 -9.79 15.05 -14.30
C MET A 82 -8.49 15.06 -13.46
N PRO A 83 -7.39 15.69 -13.96
CA PRO A 83 -6.08 15.65 -13.31
C PRO A 83 -5.99 16.67 -12.15
N LYS A 84 -6.92 16.58 -11.21
CA LYS A 84 -7.05 17.44 -10.03
C LYS A 84 -6.62 16.70 -8.75
N ALA A 85 -6.23 17.47 -7.74
CA ALA A 85 -6.00 16.95 -6.40
C ALA A 85 -7.31 16.40 -5.82
N GLY A 86 -7.21 15.44 -4.87
CA GLY A 86 -8.37 14.87 -4.19
C GLY A 86 -8.80 13.50 -4.69
N GLY A 87 -8.42 13.11 -5.92
CA GLY A 87 -8.63 11.76 -6.46
C GLY A 87 -10.08 11.26 -6.28
N ARG A 88 -10.25 10.19 -5.47
CA ARG A 88 -11.55 9.51 -5.30
C ARG A 88 -12.71 10.44 -4.90
N VAL A 89 -12.45 11.50 -4.12
CA VAL A 89 -13.52 12.42 -3.70
C VAL A 89 -14.07 13.18 -4.90
N ILE A 90 -13.20 13.69 -5.78
CA ILE A 90 -13.60 14.37 -7.00
C ILE A 90 -14.37 13.40 -7.91
N TYR A 91 -13.87 12.18 -8.10
CA TYR A 91 -14.52 11.19 -8.97
C TYR A 91 -15.89 10.79 -8.46
N LEU A 92 -16.06 10.62 -7.14
CA LEU A 92 -17.36 10.29 -6.54
C LEU A 92 -18.35 11.47 -6.60
N ASN A 93 -17.85 12.71 -6.46
CA ASN A 93 -18.70 13.91 -6.62
C ASN A 93 -19.29 13.96 -8.03
N GLU A 94 -18.48 13.71 -9.05
CA GLU A 94 -18.89 13.80 -10.45
C GLU A 94 -19.70 12.58 -10.92
N ALA A 95 -19.33 11.37 -10.47
CA ALA A 95 -19.99 10.14 -10.90
C ALA A 95 -21.35 9.92 -10.24
N PHE A 96 -21.55 10.39 -9.01
CA PHE A 96 -22.76 10.16 -8.23
C PHE A 96 -23.39 11.47 -7.74
N HIS A 97 -22.89 11.98 -6.61
CA HIS A 97 -23.41 13.20 -5.98
C HIS A 97 -22.37 13.75 -4.99
N PRO A 98 -22.29 15.09 -4.78
CA PRO A 98 -21.35 15.69 -3.82
C PRO A 98 -21.43 15.12 -2.40
N VAL A 99 -22.60 14.65 -1.96
CA VAL A 99 -22.78 13.98 -0.66
C VAL A 99 -21.97 12.68 -0.58
N VAL A 100 -21.88 11.92 -1.69
CA VAL A 100 -21.14 10.64 -1.71
C VAL A 100 -19.64 10.90 -1.57
N GLY A 101 -19.09 11.84 -2.35
CA GLY A 101 -17.70 12.22 -2.23
C GLY A 101 -17.37 12.85 -0.87
N PHE A 102 -18.26 13.72 -0.36
CA PHE A 102 -18.12 14.28 0.98
C PHE A 102 -18.07 13.18 2.06
N THR A 103 -19.01 12.24 2.03
CA THR A 103 -19.06 11.15 3.02
C THR A 103 -17.77 10.32 2.98
N ALA A 104 -17.30 9.97 1.78
CA ALA A 104 -16.05 9.22 1.62
C ALA A 104 -14.83 9.99 2.17
N GLY A 105 -14.70 11.27 1.80
CA GLY A 105 -13.60 12.11 2.25
C GLY A 105 -13.66 12.45 3.75
N PHE A 106 -14.86 12.70 4.29
CA PHE A 106 -15.06 12.97 5.70
C PHE A 106 -14.76 11.76 6.59
N THR A 107 -15.17 10.57 6.16
CA THR A 107 -14.84 9.31 6.85
C THR A 107 -13.32 9.07 6.85
N ASP A 108 -12.67 9.34 5.73
CA ASP A 108 -11.21 9.25 5.64
C ASP A 108 -10.51 10.26 6.57
N TRP A 109 -10.95 11.51 6.56
CA TRP A 109 -10.40 12.56 7.43
C TRP A 109 -10.58 12.26 8.91
N LEU A 110 -11.73 11.72 9.31
CA LEU A 110 -12.05 11.49 10.71
C LEU A 110 -11.36 10.25 11.27
N ILE A 111 -11.33 9.15 10.50
CA ILE A 111 -10.92 7.83 10.98
C ILE A 111 -9.87 7.21 10.05
N GLY A 112 -10.15 7.11 8.75
CA GLY A 112 -9.37 6.32 7.82
C GLY A 112 -7.92 6.77 7.73
N GLY A 113 -7.70 8.03 7.41
CA GLY A 113 -6.37 8.62 7.25
C GLY A 113 -5.56 8.65 8.54
N PRO A 114 -6.02 9.39 9.56
CA PRO A 114 -5.30 9.49 10.84
C PRO A 114 -5.11 8.13 11.52
N GLY A 115 -6.13 7.27 11.48
CA GLY A 115 -6.07 5.93 12.05
C GLY A 115 -5.00 5.06 11.38
N SER A 116 -4.93 5.08 10.05
CA SER A 116 -3.92 4.33 9.29
C SER A 116 -2.50 4.84 9.56
N ILE A 117 -2.29 6.16 9.57
CA ILE A 117 -0.98 6.76 9.87
C ILE A 117 -0.54 6.40 11.29
N ALA A 118 -1.44 6.50 12.27
CA ALA A 118 -1.16 6.16 13.66
C ALA A 118 -0.84 4.67 13.82
N ALA A 119 -1.63 3.79 13.21
CA ALA A 119 -1.43 2.34 13.27
C ALA A 119 -0.07 1.93 12.70
N VAL A 120 0.28 2.44 11.51
CA VAL A 120 1.58 2.15 10.87
C VAL A 120 2.74 2.71 11.69
N SER A 121 2.60 3.91 12.26
CA SER A 121 3.65 4.52 13.08
C SER A 121 3.88 3.77 14.39
N ILE A 122 2.82 3.30 15.05
CA ILE A 122 2.91 2.45 16.25
C ILE A 122 3.53 1.09 15.89
N ALA A 123 3.09 0.48 14.77
CA ALA A 123 3.64 -0.79 14.30
C ALA A 123 5.15 -0.69 14.03
N LEU A 124 5.61 0.41 13.41
CA LEU A 124 7.03 0.69 13.22
C LEU A 124 7.79 0.72 14.56
N MET A 125 7.26 1.44 15.54
CA MET A 125 7.89 1.52 16.86
C MET A 125 7.89 0.18 17.60
N ASN A 126 6.87 -0.66 17.43
CA ASN A 126 6.83 -2.01 17.97
C ASN A 126 7.92 -2.90 17.33
N VAL A 127 8.18 -2.78 16.04
CA VAL A 127 9.29 -3.51 15.40
C VAL A 127 10.65 -3.02 15.96
N LEU A 128 10.80 -1.72 16.24
CA LEU A 128 12.02 -1.20 16.85
C LEU A 128 12.27 -1.72 18.27
N GLN A 129 11.24 -2.16 19.01
CA GLN A 129 11.40 -2.84 20.30
C GLN A 129 12.20 -4.15 20.19
N SER A 130 12.28 -4.76 19.01
CA SER A 130 13.13 -5.93 18.82
C SER A 130 14.64 -5.61 18.79
N PHE A 131 15.00 -4.34 18.66
CA PHE A 131 16.38 -3.86 18.63
C PHE A 131 16.78 -3.03 19.87
N PHE A 132 15.78 -2.38 20.48
CA PHE A 132 15.99 -1.44 21.58
C PHE A 132 14.99 -1.71 22.69
N ASP A 133 15.41 -1.58 23.94
CA ASP A 133 14.50 -1.68 25.09
C ASP A 133 13.68 -0.38 25.20
N VAL A 134 12.51 -0.37 24.56
CA VAL A 134 11.61 0.78 24.48
C VAL A 134 10.36 0.48 25.29
N SER A 135 10.05 1.33 26.28
CA SER A 135 8.83 1.19 27.07
C SER A 135 7.55 1.42 26.24
N ALA A 136 6.39 0.97 26.72
CA ALA A 136 5.10 1.22 26.08
C ALA A 136 4.80 2.73 25.87
N PHE A 137 5.25 3.57 26.81
CA PHE A 137 5.19 5.02 26.63
C PHE A 137 6.13 5.50 25.52
N GLY A 138 7.34 4.96 25.46
CA GLY A 138 8.33 5.26 24.43
C GLY A 138 7.83 4.92 23.01
N VAL A 139 7.09 3.81 22.84
CA VAL A 139 6.46 3.45 21.57
C VAL A 139 5.47 4.53 21.12
N LYS A 140 4.57 4.96 22.02
CA LYS A 140 3.58 6.01 21.70
C LYS A 140 4.25 7.34 21.41
N ALA A 141 5.21 7.74 22.25
CA ALA A 141 5.96 8.99 22.06
C ALA A 141 6.75 8.99 20.74
N GLY A 142 7.45 7.88 20.43
CA GLY A 142 8.19 7.72 19.19
C GLY A 142 7.28 7.77 17.94
N ALA A 143 6.09 7.14 18.00
CA ALA A 143 5.12 7.22 16.92
C ALA A 143 4.64 8.66 16.67
N ILE A 144 4.37 9.43 17.73
CA ILE A 144 4.01 10.86 17.63
C ILE A 144 5.16 11.67 17.02
N VAL A 145 6.39 11.46 17.50
CA VAL A 145 7.57 12.15 16.96
C VAL A 145 7.76 11.85 15.47
N LEU A 146 7.58 10.58 15.06
CA LEU A 146 7.66 10.18 13.66
C LEU A 146 6.61 10.92 12.80
N ILE A 147 5.35 10.92 13.24
CA ILE A 147 4.25 11.59 12.52
C ILE A 147 4.55 13.10 12.39
N VAL A 148 4.94 13.75 13.47
CA VAL A 148 5.28 15.18 13.47
C VAL A 148 6.46 15.45 12.53
N ALA A 149 7.52 14.66 12.60
CA ALA A 149 8.70 14.80 11.75
C ALA A 149 8.35 14.65 10.26
N LEU A 150 7.57 13.62 9.91
CA LEU A 150 7.10 13.41 8.53
C LEU A 150 6.19 14.55 8.06
N THR A 151 5.30 15.04 8.92
CA THR A 151 4.41 16.17 8.59
C THR A 151 5.23 17.43 8.32
N VAL A 152 6.14 17.80 9.23
CA VAL A 152 7.02 18.95 9.04
C VAL A 152 7.87 18.81 7.79
N TYR A 153 8.43 17.61 7.54
CA TYR A 153 9.22 17.37 6.33
C TYR A 153 8.40 17.55 5.06
N ASN A 154 7.17 17.06 5.01
CA ASN A 154 6.28 17.20 3.85
C ASN A 154 5.90 18.66 3.54
N LEU A 155 5.99 19.59 4.51
CA LEU A 155 5.78 21.02 4.28
C LEU A 155 6.87 21.67 3.39
N PHE A 156 8.05 21.03 3.23
CA PHE A 156 9.11 21.56 2.35
C PHE A 156 8.87 21.32 0.85
N GLY A 157 7.74 20.75 0.49
CA GLY A 157 7.29 20.63 -0.89
C GLY A 157 7.28 19.21 -1.43
N VAL A 158 6.45 18.98 -2.45
CA VAL A 158 6.24 17.67 -3.04
C VAL A 158 7.51 17.04 -3.61
N LYS A 159 8.44 17.83 -4.13
CA LYS A 159 9.72 17.32 -4.65
C LYS A 159 10.55 16.66 -3.56
N ALA A 160 10.67 17.30 -2.40
CA ALA A 160 11.39 16.73 -1.26
C ALA A 160 10.68 15.48 -0.74
N ALA A 161 9.37 15.56 -0.53
CA ALA A 161 8.55 14.45 -0.04
C ALA A 161 8.59 13.23 -0.97
N SER A 162 8.46 13.41 -2.28
CA SER A 162 8.53 12.32 -3.27
C SER A 162 9.94 11.75 -3.41
N MET A 163 11.00 12.53 -3.16
CA MET A 163 12.37 12.03 -3.14
C MET A 163 12.60 11.07 -1.96
N VAL A 164 12.14 11.43 -0.76
CA VAL A 164 12.20 10.53 0.41
C VAL A 164 11.35 9.29 0.16
N GLN A 165 10.17 9.45 -0.46
CA GLN A 165 9.31 8.33 -0.83
C GLN A 165 10.02 7.37 -1.79
N SER A 166 10.70 7.91 -2.81
CA SER A 166 11.46 7.11 -3.78
C SER A 166 12.66 6.41 -3.14
N LEU A 167 13.40 7.11 -2.27
CA LEU A 167 14.52 6.51 -1.53
C LEU A 167 14.05 5.40 -0.58
N SER A 168 12.98 5.65 0.17
CA SER A 168 12.37 4.67 1.06
C SER A 168 11.86 3.44 0.29
N MET A 169 11.26 3.66 -0.90
CA MET A 169 10.81 2.57 -1.77
C MET A 169 11.96 1.67 -2.21
N VAL A 170 13.06 2.25 -2.67
CA VAL A 170 14.26 1.48 -3.06
C VAL A 170 14.85 0.77 -1.84
N ALA A 171 15.02 1.48 -0.73
CA ALA A 171 15.64 0.94 0.48
C ALA A 171 14.88 -0.28 1.04
N LYS A 172 13.54 -0.24 1.07
CA LYS A 172 12.74 -1.38 1.56
C LYS A 172 12.68 -2.58 0.61
N LEU A 173 12.85 -2.35 -0.70
CA LEU A 173 12.93 -3.45 -1.66
C LEU A 173 14.20 -4.28 -1.48
N VAL A 174 15.31 -3.67 -1.03
CA VAL A 174 16.58 -4.38 -0.86
C VAL A 174 16.44 -5.61 0.06
N PRO A 175 15.98 -5.50 1.32
CA PRO A 175 15.81 -6.68 2.18
C PRO A 175 14.77 -7.67 1.64
N VAL A 176 13.68 -7.21 1.04
CA VAL A 176 12.66 -8.10 0.45
C VAL A 176 13.26 -8.92 -0.70
N ILE A 177 13.98 -8.27 -1.61
CA ILE A 177 14.63 -8.93 -2.76
C ILE A 177 15.74 -9.88 -2.28
N ILE A 178 16.56 -9.49 -1.30
CA ILE A 178 17.60 -10.35 -0.74
C ILE A 178 16.99 -11.65 -0.19
N VAL A 179 15.95 -11.54 0.66
CA VAL A 179 15.29 -12.72 1.25
C VAL A 179 14.62 -13.56 0.14
N MET A 180 13.92 -12.93 -0.79
CA MET A 180 13.26 -13.62 -1.90
C MET A 180 14.24 -14.37 -2.79
N LEU A 181 15.33 -13.73 -3.22
CA LEU A 181 16.34 -14.38 -4.07
C LEU A 181 17.06 -15.49 -3.30
N ALA A 182 17.48 -15.25 -2.06
CA ALA A 182 18.08 -16.28 -1.23
C ALA A 182 17.15 -17.50 -1.07
N ALA A 183 15.86 -17.26 -0.83
CA ALA A 183 14.85 -18.31 -0.73
C ALA A 183 14.66 -19.09 -2.05
N LEU A 184 14.64 -18.39 -3.19
CA LEU A 184 14.50 -19.04 -4.51
C LEU A 184 15.72 -19.89 -4.89
N PHE A 185 16.94 -19.46 -4.53
CA PHE A 185 18.18 -20.18 -4.88
C PHE A 185 18.54 -21.28 -3.88
N VAL A 186 18.29 -21.07 -2.58
CA VAL A 186 18.64 -22.03 -1.52
C VAL A 186 17.50 -23.00 -1.23
N GLY A 187 16.26 -22.59 -1.48
CA GLY A 187 15.08 -23.40 -1.21
C GLY A 187 15.06 -24.69 -2.05
N SER A 188 14.98 -25.82 -1.36
CA SER A 188 14.99 -27.16 -1.94
C SER A 188 13.62 -27.87 -1.90
N VAL A 189 12.63 -27.25 -1.26
CA VAL A 189 11.27 -27.77 -1.20
C VAL A 189 10.60 -27.60 -2.57
N SER A 190 9.92 -28.64 -3.05
CA SER A 190 9.04 -28.57 -4.22
C SER A 190 7.60 -28.40 -3.72
N PRO A 191 7.05 -27.18 -3.73
CA PRO A 191 5.68 -26.96 -3.26
C PRO A 191 4.69 -27.68 -4.19
N ASP A 192 3.71 -28.35 -3.61
CA ASP A 192 2.58 -28.87 -4.38
C ASP A 192 1.67 -27.71 -4.79
N LEU A 193 1.58 -27.48 -6.11
CA LEU A 193 0.74 -26.45 -6.71
C LEU A 193 -0.56 -27.03 -7.28
N SER A 194 -0.84 -28.33 -7.11
CA SER A 194 -2.11 -28.93 -7.50
C SER A 194 -3.25 -28.36 -6.65
N LEU A 195 -4.48 -28.39 -7.19
CA LEU A 195 -5.66 -27.94 -6.47
C LEU A 195 -6.40 -29.11 -5.77
N GLU A 196 -5.82 -30.31 -5.76
CA GLU A 196 -6.47 -31.50 -5.23
C GLU A 196 -6.74 -31.38 -3.71
N SER A 197 -5.75 -30.93 -2.94
CA SER A 197 -5.92 -30.72 -1.51
C SER A 197 -6.95 -29.62 -1.18
N ALA A 198 -7.09 -28.60 -2.04
CA ALA A 198 -8.11 -27.57 -1.88
C ALA A 198 -9.53 -28.13 -2.09
N ASN A 199 -9.72 -29.01 -3.08
CA ASN A 199 -10.99 -29.69 -3.30
C ASN A 199 -11.37 -30.57 -2.10
N THR A 200 -10.41 -31.38 -1.63
CA THR A 200 -10.60 -32.25 -0.47
C THR A 200 -10.97 -31.43 0.79
N TYR A 201 -10.28 -30.31 1.02
CA TYR A 201 -10.58 -29.40 2.12
C TYR A 201 -11.98 -28.78 1.99
N ALA A 202 -12.37 -28.37 0.79
CA ALA A 202 -13.67 -27.77 0.52
C ALA A 202 -14.82 -28.77 0.84
N GLU A 203 -14.68 -30.02 0.38
CA GLU A 203 -15.64 -31.09 0.67
C GLU A 203 -15.72 -31.41 2.16
N ALA A 204 -14.58 -31.50 2.86
CA ALA A 204 -14.52 -31.83 4.28
C ALA A 204 -15.10 -30.72 5.19
N ASN A 205 -15.11 -29.48 4.75
CA ASN A 205 -15.57 -28.32 5.52
C ASN A 205 -16.91 -27.72 5.01
N ASP A 206 -17.62 -28.42 4.15
CA ASP A 206 -18.90 -27.98 3.55
C ASP A 206 -18.81 -26.55 2.97
N THR A 207 -17.73 -26.29 2.24
CA THR A 207 -17.46 -25.00 1.59
C THR A 207 -17.20 -25.22 0.09
N SER A 208 -17.09 -24.14 -0.67
CA SER A 208 -16.74 -24.21 -2.09
C SER A 208 -15.41 -23.55 -2.38
N ILE A 209 -14.71 -24.01 -3.43
CA ILE A 209 -13.47 -23.36 -3.91
C ILE A 209 -13.71 -21.87 -4.19
N LEU A 210 -14.88 -21.50 -4.72
CA LEU A 210 -15.21 -20.11 -4.99
C LEU A 210 -15.28 -19.28 -3.70
N ALA A 211 -15.86 -19.81 -2.62
CA ALA A 211 -15.92 -19.15 -1.32
C ALA A 211 -14.51 -19.00 -0.72
N MET A 212 -13.68 -20.05 -0.80
CA MET A 212 -12.28 -20.01 -0.35
C MET A 212 -11.50 -18.94 -1.12
N VAL A 213 -11.61 -18.88 -2.45
CA VAL A 213 -10.97 -17.86 -3.29
C VAL A 213 -11.46 -16.48 -2.92
N ALA A 214 -12.77 -16.27 -2.75
CA ALA A 214 -13.31 -14.98 -2.37
C ALA A 214 -12.73 -14.47 -1.04
N MET A 215 -12.69 -15.31 -0.01
CA MET A 215 -12.14 -14.96 1.30
C MET A 215 -10.62 -14.74 1.26
N ALA A 216 -9.89 -15.54 0.51
CA ALA A 216 -8.45 -15.40 0.33
C ALA A 216 -8.08 -14.14 -0.47
N VAL A 217 -8.85 -13.81 -1.52
CA VAL A 217 -8.67 -12.58 -2.30
C VAL A 217 -8.96 -11.35 -1.44
N VAL A 218 -10.01 -11.36 -0.61
CA VAL A 218 -10.28 -10.26 0.34
C VAL A 218 -9.09 -10.04 1.28
N ALA A 219 -8.51 -11.13 1.81
CA ALA A 219 -7.31 -11.04 2.65
C ALA A 219 -6.10 -10.48 1.87
N SER A 220 -5.90 -10.91 0.62
CA SER A 220 -4.82 -10.43 -0.24
C SER A 220 -4.99 -8.97 -0.62
N LEU A 221 -6.23 -8.50 -0.88
CA LEU A 221 -6.52 -7.11 -1.25
C LEU A 221 -6.07 -6.11 -0.19
N TRP A 222 -5.98 -6.51 1.07
CA TRP A 222 -5.35 -5.67 2.11
C TRP A 222 -3.90 -5.29 1.77
N ALA A 223 -3.13 -6.24 1.23
CA ALA A 223 -1.75 -5.97 0.81
C ALA A 223 -1.68 -5.07 -0.44
N TYR A 224 -2.72 -5.08 -1.26
CA TYR A 224 -2.82 -4.25 -2.46
C TYR A 224 -3.41 -2.87 -2.19
N GLU A 225 -3.76 -2.51 -0.96
CA GLU A 225 -4.28 -1.18 -0.64
C GLU A 225 -3.18 -0.12 -0.77
N GLY A 226 -3.54 1.06 -1.30
CA GLY A 226 -2.65 2.22 -1.34
C GLY A 226 -2.42 2.85 -2.72
N TRP A 227 -2.68 2.14 -3.83
CA TRP A 227 -2.47 2.67 -5.19
C TRP A 227 -3.37 3.87 -5.52
N THR A 228 -4.57 3.95 -4.93
CA THR A 228 -5.50 5.07 -5.08
C THR A 228 -4.91 6.41 -4.63
N ASN A 229 -3.92 6.39 -3.73
CA ASN A 229 -3.26 7.58 -3.23
C ASN A 229 -2.50 8.35 -4.33
N LEU A 230 -2.09 7.70 -5.42
CA LEU A 230 -1.48 8.40 -6.54
C LEU A 230 -2.43 9.41 -7.18
N ASN A 231 -3.71 9.07 -7.26
CA ASN A 231 -4.73 9.95 -7.84
C ASN A 231 -5.01 11.17 -6.97
N THR A 232 -4.78 11.11 -5.66
CA THR A 232 -4.95 12.29 -4.78
C THR A 232 -3.92 13.37 -5.05
N VAL A 233 -2.77 13.00 -5.60
CA VAL A 233 -1.68 13.91 -6.00
C VAL A 233 -1.61 14.12 -7.53
N ALA A 234 -2.68 13.79 -8.28
CA ALA A 234 -2.69 13.86 -9.75
C ALA A 234 -2.30 15.24 -10.29
N GLU A 235 -2.65 16.30 -9.58
CA GLU A 235 -2.34 17.69 -9.93
C GLU A 235 -0.85 18.01 -9.83
N GLU A 236 -0.07 17.22 -9.08
CA GLU A 236 1.39 17.38 -8.92
C GLU A 236 2.19 16.46 -9.87
N ILE A 237 1.51 15.66 -10.71
CA ILE A 237 2.14 14.74 -11.66
C ILE A 237 2.49 15.50 -12.96
N LYS A 238 3.74 15.34 -13.42
CA LYS A 238 4.20 15.81 -14.72
C LYS A 238 3.50 15.02 -15.83
N ASN A 239 2.94 15.69 -16.82
CA ASN A 239 2.24 15.06 -17.93
C ASN A 239 1.27 13.95 -17.45
N PRO A 240 0.22 14.29 -16.67
CA PRO A 240 -0.61 13.31 -15.98
C PRO A 240 -1.27 12.32 -16.95
N LYS A 241 -1.66 12.74 -18.15
CA LYS A 241 -2.22 11.87 -19.21
C LYS A 241 -1.35 10.67 -19.57
N ARG A 242 -0.02 10.79 -19.40
CA ARG A 242 0.94 9.71 -19.69
C ARG A 242 1.45 9.07 -18.40
N ASN A 243 1.88 9.88 -17.45
CA ASN A 243 2.66 9.40 -16.31
C ASN A 243 1.78 8.74 -15.25
N LEU A 244 0.51 9.18 -15.10
CA LEU A 244 -0.42 8.57 -14.15
C LEU A 244 -0.76 7.12 -14.52
N PRO A 245 -1.24 6.82 -15.77
CA PRO A 245 -1.49 5.44 -16.18
C PRO A 245 -0.24 4.55 -16.10
N LEU A 246 0.90 5.05 -16.59
CA LEU A 246 2.15 4.28 -16.55
C LEU A 246 2.57 3.95 -15.12
N ALA A 247 2.45 4.90 -14.19
CA ALA A 247 2.79 4.67 -12.80
C ALA A 247 1.87 3.65 -12.14
N LEU A 248 0.55 3.69 -12.43
CA LEU A 248 -0.41 2.71 -11.93
C LEU A 248 -0.13 1.31 -12.48
N ILE A 249 0.06 1.16 -13.77
CA ILE A 249 0.35 -0.14 -14.40
C ILE A 249 1.65 -0.73 -13.88
N ILE A 250 2.74 0.04 -13.88
CA ILE A 250 4.06 -0.43 -13.44
C ILE A 250 4.05 -0.69 -11.93
N GLY A 251 3.44 0.20 -11.15
CA GLY A 251 3.39 0.08 -9.69
C GLY A 251 2.59 -1.12 -9.24
N ILE A 252 1.34 -1.25 -9.66
CA ILE A 252 0.46 -2.36 -9.27
C ILE A 252 0.98 -3.68 -9.87
N GLY A 253 1.34 -3.69 -11.16
CA GLY A 253 1.89 -4.89 -11.82
C GLY A 253 3.19 -5.36 -11.17
N GLY A 254 4.11 -4.45 -10.87
CA GLY A 254 5.37 -4.76 -10.18
C GLY A 254 5.14 -5.34 -8.77
N VAL A 255 4.20 -4.77 -8.01
CA VAL A 255 3.82 -5.30 -6.69
C VAL A 255 3.17 -6.68 -6.81
N THR A 256 2.33 -6.90 -7.83
CA THR A 256 1.70 -8.22 -8.07
C THR A 256 2.76 -9.30 -8.30
N VAL A 257 3.72 -9.02 -9.18
CA VAL A 257 4.84 -9.94 -9.43
C VAL A 257 5.65 -10.18 -8.16
N LEU A 258 5.99 -9.12 -7.43
CA LEU A 258 6.76 -9.21 -6.19
C LEU A 258 6.05 -10.07 -5.15
N TYR A 259 4.77 -9.84 -4.88
CA TYR A 259 4.01 -10.59 -3.88
C TYR A 259 3.84 -12.06 -4.26
N THR A 260 3.54 -12.35 -5.52
CA THR A 260 3.43 -13.73 -6.00
C THR A 260 4.75 -14.47 -5.87
N LEU A 261 5.85 -13.87 -6.33
CA LEU A 261 7.19 -14.47 -6.23
C LEU A 261 7.67 -14.62 -4.80
N PHE A 262 7.39 -13.66 -3.91
CA PHE A 262 7.79 -13.74 -2.51
C PHE A 262 7.05 -14.87 -1.78
N ASN A 263 5.74 -15.01 -1.99
CA ASN A 263 4.97 -16.13 -1.43
C ASN A 263 5.40 -17.48 -2.00
N PHE A 264 5.70 -17.56 -3.29
CA PHE A 264 6.28 -18.77 -3.88
C PHE A 264 7.66 -19.10 -3.28
N ALA A 265 8.50 -18.10 -3.05
CA ALA A 265 9.80 -18.26 -2.41
C ALA A 265 9.69 -18.79 -0.97
N ILE A 266 8.67 -18.35 -0.21
CA ILE A 266 8.36 -18.91 1.11
C ILE A 266 8.11 -20.41 1.02
N MET A 267 7.27 -20.84 0.10
CA MET A 267 6.90 -22.24 -0.10
C MET A 267 8.07 -23.11 -0.58
N LYS A 268 9.08 -22.51 -1.21
CA LYS A 268 10.31 -23.23 -1.61
C LYS A 268 11.26 -23.52 -0.45
N VAL A 269 11.13 -22.83 0.67
CA VAL A 269 12.02 -22.96 1.84
C VAL A 269 11.35 -23.69 2.99
N LEU A 270 10.07 -23.39 3.24
CA LEU A 270 9.30 -23.99 4.32
C LEU A 270 8.51 -25.20 3.81
N PRO A 271 8.72 -26.42 4.35
CA PRO A 271 7.86 -27.56 4.10
C PRO A 271 6.41 -27.24 4.50
N HIS A 272 5.47 -27.88 3.81
CA HIS A 272 4.03 -27.70 4.05
C HIS A 272 3.66 -27.89 5.52
N ASP A 273 4.12 -28.96 6.16
CA ASP A 273 3.81 -29.30 7.56
C ASP A 273 4.34 -28.24 8.54
N GLU A 274 5.50 -27.63 8.21
CA GLU A 274 6.07 -26.54 9.01
C GLU A 274 5.22 -25.27 8.89
N ILE A 275 4.76 -24.93 7.68
CA ILE A 275 3.84 -23.80 7.46
C ILE A 275 2.54 -24.00 8.25
N VAL A 276 1.93 -25.19 8.15
CA VAL A 276 0.72 -25.55 8.89
C VAL A 276 0.94 -25.44 10.40
N SER A 277 2.05 -25.97 10.91
CA SER A 277 2.40 -25.88 12.32
C SER A 277 2.58 -24.44 12.79
N MET A 278 3.27 -23.60 12.00
CA MET A 278 3.45 -22.20 12.34
C MET A 278 2.11 -21.46 12.42
N ILE A 279 1.25 -21.61 11.42
CA ILE A 279 -0.05 -20.94 11.37
C ILE A 279 -0.96 -21.41 12.54
N ASN A 280 -0.97 -22.70 12.83
CA ASN A 280 -1.75 -23.24 13.96
C ASN A 280 -1.25 -22.76 15.33
N ASN A 281 0.02 -22.40 15.45
CA ASN A 281 0.61 -21.80 16.65
C ASN A 281 0.59 -20.26 16.65
N GLU A 282 -0.18 -19.64 15.73
CA GLU A 282 -0.30 -18.18 15.58
C GLU A 282 1.04 -17.47 15.21
N ASP A 283 2.06 -18.22 14.76
CA ASP A 283 3.28 -17.64 14.19
C ASP A 283 3.06 -17.34 12.70
N LEU A 284 2.54 -16.15 12.43
CA LEU A 284 2.11 -15.75 11.10
C LEU A 284 3.24 -15.17 10.24
N TYR A 285 4.44 -14.94 10.82
CA TYR A 285 5.55 -14.27 10.13
C TYR A 285 6.42 -15.23 9.30
N LEU A 286 5.81 -15.92 8.32
CA LEU A 286 6.50 -16.87 7.44
C LEU A 286 7.73 -16.26 6.74
N GLY A 287 7.67 -15.00 6.32
CA GLY A 287 8.80 -14.29 5.71
C GLY A 287 10.00 -14.18 6.66
N THR A 288 9.76 -14.01 7.97
CA THR A 288 10.82 -13.97 8.99
C THR A 288 11.43 -15.37 9.20
N ALA A 289 10.61 -16.41 9.23
CA ALA A 289 11.07 -17.79 9.35
C ALA A 289 11.96 -18.18 8.17
N VAL A 290 11.53 -17.83 6.94
CA VAL A 290 12.33 -18.03 5.73
C VAL A 290 13.66 -17.30 5.81
N ALA A 291 13.65 -16.02 6.19
CA ALA A 291 14.88 -15.24 6.29
C ALA A 291 15.88 -15.83 7.31
N LYS A 292 15.39 -16.30 8.46
CA LYS A 292 16.22 -17.01 9.43
C LYS A 292 16.81 -18.30 8.86
N LYS A 293 16.03 -19.06 8.07
CA LYS A 293 16.47 -20.31 7.45
C LYS A 293 17.53 -20.11 6.38
N VAL A 294 17.37 -19.07 5.54
CA VAL A 294 18.30 -18.84 4.40
C VAL A 294 19.48 -17.94 4.73
N LEU A 295 19.36 -17.03 5.70
CA LEU A 295 20.40 -16.05 6.09
C LEU A 295 20.92 -16.26 7.52
N GLY A 296 20.46 -17.29 8.24
CA GLY A 296 20.84 -17.56 9.61
C GLY A 296 20.39 -16.43 10.58
N SER A 297 21.21 -16.13 11.58
CA SER A 297 20.91 -15.08 12.57
C SER A 297 20.74 -13.67 11.98
N ALA A 298 21.40 -13.37 10.86
CA ALA A 298 21.26 -12.11 10.15
C ALA A 298 19.86 -11.94 9.52
N GLY A 299 19.17 -13.03 9.22
CA GLY A 299 17.85 -12.98 8.56
C GLY A 299 16.81 -12.20 9.35
N ALA A 300 16.76 -12.37 10.68
CA ALA A 300 15.82 -11.62 11.52
C ALA A 300 16.09 -10.11 11.46
N ILE A 301 17.37 -9.71 11.49
CA ILE A 301 17.77 -8.29 11.41
C ILE A 301 17.38 -7.70 10.04
N VAL A 302 17.66 -8.44 8.95
CA VAL A 302 17.33 -8.02 7.59
C VAL A 302 15.82 -7.79 7.43
N VAL A 303 14.99 -8.72 7.91
CA VAL A 303 13.54 -8.59 7.82
C VAL A 303 13.00 -7.45 8.69
N SER A 304 13.45 -7.35 9.95
CA SER A 304 13.00 -6.28 10.84
C SER A 304 13.41 -4.90 10.31
N ALA A 305 14.62 -4.75 9.77
CA ALA A 305 15.04 -3.53 9.09
C ALA A 305 14.15 -3.24 7.86
N GLY A 306 13.84 -4.28 7.06
CA GLY A 306 12.90 -4.19 5.94
C GLY A 306 11.52 -3.72 6.36
N MET A 307 10.99 -4.25 7.47
CA MET A 307 9.70 -3.84 8.03
C MET A 307 9.71 -2.38 8.46
N VAL A 308 10.75 -1.93 9.17
CA VAL A 308 10.89 -0.52 9.59
C VAL A 308 10.90 0.41 8.38
N LEU A 309 11.72 0.10 7.36
CA LEU A 309 11.79 0.88 6.12
C LEU A 309 10.45 0.87 5.35
N ALA A 310 9.77 -0.28 5.34
CA ALA A 310 8.48 -0.41 4.69
C ALA A 310 7.41 0.46 5.37
N MET A 311 7.29 0.37 6.69
CA MET A 311 6.33 1.16 7.47
C MET A 311 6.64 2.66 7.41
N PHE A 312 7.91 3.05 7.44
CA PHE A 312 8.31 4.44 7.24
C PHE A 312 7.85 4.98 5.89
N GLY A 313 8.09 4.23 4.81
CA GLY A 313 7.66 4.61 3.47
C GLY A 313 6.13 4.68 3.33
N THR A 314 5.40 3.75 3.96
CA THR A 314 3.94 3.77 4.00
C THR A 314 3.41 5.01 4.73
N ALA A 315 3.94 5.31 5.93
CA ALA A 315 3.56 6.50 6.69
C ALA A 315 3.86 7.80 5.91
N ASN A 316 5.06 7.91 5.31
CA ASN A 316 5.42 9.08 4.51
C ASN A 316 4.51 9.25 3.29
N GLY A 317 4.19 8.16 2.57
CA GLY A 317 3.28 8.21 1.41
C GLY A 317 1.87 8.66 1.78
N MET A 318 1.34 8.23 2.92
CA MET A 318 0.04 8.66 3.43
C MET A 318 0.06 10.14 3.83
N VAL A 319 1.07 10.59 4.58
CA VAL A 319 1.24 12.00 4.97
C VAL A 319 1.41 12.91 3.75
N LEU A 320 2.05 12.40 2.69
CA LEU A 320 2.17 13.11 1.43
C LEU A 320 0.82 13.21 0.70
N ALA A 321 0.07 12.11 0.59
CA ALA A 321 -1.10 12.05 -0.31
C ALA A 321 -2.38 12.60 0.34
N GLN A 322 -2.71 12.21 1.56
CA GLN A 322 -4.02 12.47 2.17
C GLN A 322 -4.40 13.95 2.32
N PRO A 323 -3.49 14.88 2.69
CA PRO A 323 -3.86 16.31 2.81
C PRO A 323 -4.41 16.92 1.51
N ARG A 324 -4.02 16.38 0.34
CA ARG A 324 -4.53 16.85 -0.96
C ARG A 324 -6.01 16.54 -1.16
N MET A 325 -6.49 15.46 -0.57
CA MET A 325 -7.91 15.12 -0.60
C MET A 325 -8.73 16.11 0.24
N TYR A 326 -8.26 16.45 1.43
CA TYR A 326 -8.93 17.41 2.31
C TYR A 326 -8.87 18.84 1.75
N TYR A 327 -7.75 19.19 1.12
CA TYR A 327 -7.61 20.44 0.37
C TYR A 327 -8.67 20.53 -0.75
N ALA A 328 -8.80 19.49 -1.58
CA ALA A 328 -9.77 19.49 -2.67
C ALA A 328 -11.22 19.60 -2.17
N MET A 329 -11.58 18.93 -1.07
CA MET A 329 -12.88 19.08 -0.44
C MET A 329 -13.15 20.52 0.02
N ALA A 330 -12.13 21.21 0.53
CA ALA A 330 -12.25 22.60 0.98
C ALA A 330 -12.34 23.60 -0.18
N GLU A 331 -11.60 23.37 -1.27
CA GLU A 331 -11.70 24.15 -2.51
C GLU A 331 -13.09 24.03 -3.13
N GLU A 332 -13.69 22.84 -3.10
CA GLU A 332 -15.07 22.63 -3.56
C GLU A 332 -16.14 23.21 -2.61
N GLY A 333 -15.74 23.78 -1.48
CA GLY A 333 -16.66 24.36 -0.49
C GLY A 333 -17.38 23.33 0.38
N HIS A 334 -16.97 22.06 0.31
CA HIS A 334 -17.56 20.96 1.07
C HIS A 334 -16.83 20.65 2.37
N PHE A 335 -15.81 21.45 2.73
CA PHE A 335 -15.02 21.27 3.94
C PHE A 335 -14.62 22.61 4.58
N PHE A 336 -13.88 22.57 5.69
CA PHE A 336 -13.44 23.78 6.39
C PHE A 336 -12.50 24.61 5.51
N LYS A 337 -12.78 25.90 5.33
CA LYS A 337 -12.00 26.80 4.47
C LYS A 337 -10.51 26.92 4.84
N SER A 338 -10.15 26.59 6.09
CA SER A 338 -8.74 26.56 6.52
C SER A 338 -7.90 25.55 5.76
N PHE A 339 -8.51 24.44 5.28
CA PHE A 339 -7.82 23.39 4.53
C PHE A 339 -7.55 23.77 3.06
N ALA A 340 -8.22 24.80 2.52
CA ALA A 340 -7.97 25.34 1.18
C ALA A 340 -6.73 26.23 1.10
N LYS A 341 -5.78 26.11 2.04
CA LYS A 341 -4.58 26.96 2.09
C LYS A 341 -3.34 26.19 1.65
N LEU A 342 -2.68 26.72 0.63
CA LEU A 342 -1.36 26.24 0.20
C LEU A 342 -0.24 27.09 0.79
N HIS A 343 0.89 26.42 1.07
CA HIS A 343 2.12 27.11 1.48
C HIS A 343 2.59 28.06 0.37
N PRO A 344 2.85 29.36 0.64
CA PRO A 344 3.13 30.35 -0.41
C PRO A 344 4.29 29.97 -1.33
N LYS A 345 5.36 29.41 -0.76
CA LYS A 345 6.61 29.03 -1.47
C LYS A 345 6.57 27.61 -2.02
N TYR A 346 6.12 26.65 -1.23
CA TYR A 346 6.25 25.22 -1.54
C TYR A 346 5.01 24.64 -2.21
N LYS A 347 3.88 25.37 -2.19
CA LYS A 347 2.64 24.96 -2.84
C LYS A 347 2.17 23.56 -2.42
N VAL A 348 2.14 23.32 -1.11
CA VAL A 348 1.60 22.12 -0.46
C VAL A 348 0.54 22.54 0.56
N PRO A 349 -0.48 21.70 0.87
CA PRO A 349 -1.44 21.98 1.92
C PRO A 349 -0.76 22.25 3.26
N THR A 350 -1.25 23.24 4.01
CA THR A 350 -0.64 23.69 5.28
C THR A 350 -1.43 23.28 6.52
N VAL A 351 -2.62 22.70 6.35
CA VAL A 351 -3.51 22.23 7.43
C VAL A 351 -3.81 20.78 7.25
#